data_cbcd312fa6e5b9e48c8f76452c77a87c
#
_entry.id   cbcd312fa6e5b9e48c8f76452c77a87c
#
_cell.length_a   1.000
_cell.length_b   1.000
_cell.length_c   1.000
_cell.angle_alpha   90.00
_cell.angle_beta   90.00
_cell.angle_gamma   90.00
#
_symmetry.space_group_name_H-M   'P 1'
#
loop_
_entity.id
_entity.type
_entity.pdbx_description
1 polymer ?
#
loop_
_entity_poly.entity_id
_entity_poly.type
_entity_poly.pdbx_seq_one_letter_code
_entity_poly.pdbx_strand_id
1 'polypeptide(L)'
;NMGFPLISNLWHWQDSFVQQNASFSEYENFATEPRKVLQPNLLCILLYFHLNLIFYNIQASIMTIKPLLILLFLALTGCGSAPKKPMQPEAQPKAQESQPSVDHSKPLRVGSRKYKIVQTAINEWVYFGQQKVVIDVNEESIPHVGIWEDDDYSHSDRINQYWRAVGKYQLSGNDCKAPWSAAFISWIMQTAGVPEYLFPPASAHHSYLNHLLANAHNPYATLIPHTIQEYKPKPGDLICANRGKDTPIKVSEGLPDSLNSRLHCDIVVETKDQTLQAIGGNVRNSVSKTILTLSSDGYLQFTKSRLWFLIIENRLDR
;
A
#
# COMPACT_ATOMS: atom_id res chain seq x y z
N ASN A 1 5.31 -39.48 53.82
CA ASN A 1 6.55 -39.89 53.14
C ASN A 1 6.30 -39.89 51.64
N MET A 2 6.39 -38.72 51.02
CA MET A 2 6.31 -38.57 49.58
C MET A 2 7.60 -37.89 49.13
N GLY A 3 8.46 -38.62 48.42
CA GLY A 3 9.69 -38.14 47.83
C GLY A 3 9.44 -37.64 46.42
N PHE A 4 9.88 -36.44 46.14
CA PHE A 4 10.03 -35.89 44.81
C PHE A 4 11.32 -36.41 44.16
N PRO A 5 11.36 -36.76 42.87
CA PRO A 5 12.61 -36.77 42.13
C PRO A 5 12.77 -35.49 41.28
N LEU A 6 13.83 -34.79 41.59
CA LEU A 6 14.40 -33.67 40.86
C LEU A 6 15.14 -34.13 39.60
N ILE A 7 14.96 -33.39 38.53
CA ILE A 7 15.92 -32.88 37.56
C ILE A 7 17.06 -33.82 37.08
N SER A 8 16.94 -34.35 35.88
CA SER A 8 18.10 -34.69 35.05
C SER A 8 17.63 -34.84 33.58
N ASN A 9 17.64 -33.81 32.77
CA ASN A 9 17.70 -33.85 31.29
C ASN A 9 17.92 -32.44 30.71
N LEU A 10 19.15 -31.95 30.96
CA LEU A 10 19.63 -30.66 30.41
C LEU A 10 21.13 -30.80 30.08
N TRP A 11 21.51 -31.83 29.31
CA TRP A 11 22.88 -32.00 28.77
C TRP A 11 22.89 -33.01 27.63
N HIS A 12 22.28 -32.68 26.46
CA HIS A 12 22.50 -33.46 25.23
C HIS A 12 22.17 -32.65 23.94
N TRP A 13 22.70 -31.42 23.85
CA TRP A 13 22.62 -30.64 22.61
C TRP A 13 23.90 -29.80 22.36
N GLN A 14 25.09 -30.37 22.58
CA GLN A 14 26.34 -29.64 22.35
C GLN A 14 27.46 -30.43 21.62
N ASP A 15 27.22 -31.63 21.13
CA ASP A 15 28.29 -32.43 20.48
C ASP A 15 27.97 -32.91 19.05
N SER A 16 27.37 -32.06 18.19
CA SER A 16 27.16 -32.38 16.79
C SER A 16 27.65 -31.31 15.80
N PHE A 17 28.54 -30.41 16.19
CA PHE A 17 29.02 -29.32 15.30
C PHE A 17 30.55 -29.26 15.15
N VAL A 18 31.28 -30.32 15.46
CA VAL A 18 32.73 -30.39 15.21
C VAL A 18 33.09 -31.72 14.54
N GLN A 19 32.79 -31.87 13.25
CA GLN A 19 33.49 -32.78 12.33
C GLN A 19 32.94 -32.62 10.91
N GLN A 20 33.37 -31.57 10.21
CA GLN A 20 33.48 -31.51 8.76
C GLN A 20 34.21 -30.21 8.33
N ASN A 21 35.50 -30.14 8.62
CA ASN A 21 36.43 -29.25 7.94
C ASN A 21 37.80 -29.90 7.91
N ALA A 22 38.04 -30.74 6.94
CA ALA A 22 39.37 -31.12 6.51
C ALA A 22 39.39 -31.33 4.99
N SER A 23 40.32 -30.67 4.35
CA SER A 23 40.77 -30.76 2.96
C SER A 23 40.13 -29.80 1.95
N PHE A 24 40.82 -28.66 1.80
CA PHE A 24 41.26 -28.16 0.49
C PHE A 24 42.38 -27.12 0.74
N SER A 25 43.62 -27.57 0.68
CA SER A 25 44.82 -26.76 0.44
C SER A 25 45.03 -26.68 -1.07
N GLU A 26 45.67 -25.62 -1.50
CA GLU A 26 46.16 -25.27 -2.84
C GLU A 26 45.26 -24.37 -3.67
N TYR A 27 45.53 -23.06 -3.57
CA TYR A 27 45.95 -22.20 -4.67
C TYR A 27 46.54 -20.90 -4.10
N GLU A 28 47.84 -20.73 -4.30
CA GLU A 28 48.61 -19.53 -3.99
C GLU A 28 48.38 -18.41 -5.02
N ASN A 29 48.51 -17.16 -4.49
CA ASN A 29 49.00 -15.96 -5.14
C ASN A 29 48.13 -15.30 -6.23
N PHE A 30 47.43 -14.23 -5.84
CA PHE A 30 47.50 -12.96 -6.54
C PHE A 30 47.25 -11.81 -5.57
N ALA A 31 48.33 -11.06 -5.29
CA ALA A 31 48.25 -9.78 -4.57
C ALA A 31 47.56 -8.74 -5.44
N THR A 32 46.42 -8.19 -5.00
CA THR A 32 45.88 -6.95 -5.51
C THR A 32 45.29 -6.14 -4.36
N GLU A 33 45.55 -4.83 -4.43
CA GLU A 33 45.31 -3.75 -3.47
C GLU A 33 43.93 -3.75 -2.80
N PRO A 34 43.81 -3.19 -1.56
CA PRO A 34 42.52 -3.05 -0.89
C PRO A 34 41.69 -1.98 -1.57
N ARG A 35 40.73 -2.36 -2.40
CA ARG A 35 39.66 -1.46 -2.83
C ARG A 35 38.87 -1.01 -1.61
N LYS A 36 38.92 0.28 -1.29
CA LYS A 36 38.02 0.92 -0.34
C LYS A 36 36.59 0.70 -0.80
N VAL A 37 35.91 -0.26 -0.20
CA VAL A 37 34.47 -0.42 -0.32
C VAL A 37 33.85 0.77 0.44
N LEU A 38 33.42 1.79 -0.27
CA LEU A 38 32.55 2.83 0.28
C LEU A 38 31.25 2.14 0.70
N GLN A 39 30.91 2.23 1.98
CA GLN A 39 29.66 1.67 2.52
C GLN A 39 28.48 2.31 1.79
N PRO A 40 27.53 1.53 1.26
CA PRO A 40 26.39 2.05 0.47
C PRO A 40 25.48 3.02 1.23
N ASN A 41 25.51 3.02 2.56
CA ASN A 41 24.71 3.89 3.43
C ASN A 41 25.09 5.38 3.35
N LEU A 42 26.34 5.71 3.03
CA LEU A 42 26.78 7.10 2.98
C LEU A 42 26.22 7.87 1.77
N LEU A 43 25.97 7.17 0.66
CA LEU A 43 25.40 7.78 -0.54
C LEU A 43 23.90 8.09 -0.41
N CYS A 44 23.15 7.24 0.28
CA CYS A 44 21.74 7.49 0.61
C CYS A 44 21.59 8.68 1.57
N ILE A 45 22.48 8.78 2.58
CA ILE A 45 22.49 9.87 3.55
C ILE A 45 22.84 11.20 2.88
N LEU A 46 23.83 11.23 2.00
CA LEU A 46 24.25 12.46 1.32
C LEU A 46 23.18 12.96 0.33
N LEU A 47 22.48 12.08 -0.37
CA LEU A 47 21.35 12.45 -1.24
C LEU A 47 20.15 12.97 -0.43
N TYR A 48 19.87 12.39 0.74
CA TYR A 48 18.81 12.86 1.63
C TYR A 48 19.10 14.25 2.19
N PHE A 49 20.33 14.53 2.64
CA PHE A 49 20.74 15.86 3.09
C PHE A 49 20.71 16.90 1.97
N HIS A 50 21.14 16.56 0.77
CA HIS A 50 21.12 17.50 -0.38
C HIS A 50 19.68 17.86 -0.80
N LEU A 51 18.77 16.89 -0.85
CA LEU A 51 17.37 17.14 -1.18
C LEU A 51 16.66 17.98 -0.10
N ASN A 52 16.92 17.74 1.18
CA ASN A 52 16.34 18.55 2.25
C ASN A 52 16.88 20.00 2.27
N LEU A 53 18.16 20.22 1.94
CA LEU A 53 18.71 21.56 1.84
C LEU A 53 18.08 22.37 0.69
N ILE A 54 17.78 21.73 -0.44
CA ILE A 54 17.08 22.35 -1.58
C ILE A 54 15.63 22.68 -1.19
N PHE A 55 14.92 21.79 -0.50
CA PHE A 55 13.55 22.05 -0.02
C PHE A 55 13.49 23.19 1.00
N TYR A 56 14.44 23.26 1.93
CA TYR A 56 14.48 24.33 2.93
C TYR A 56 14.71 25.71 2.29
N ASN A 57 15.57 25.81 1.27
CA ASN A 57 15.82 27.05 0.55
C ASN A 57 14.61 27.51 -0.30
N ILE A 58 13.84 26.58 -0.87
CA ILE A 58 12.62 26.90 -1.62
C ILE A 58 11.52 27.42 -0.69
N GLN A 59 11.34 26.81 0.51
CA GLN A 59 10.36 27.25 1.49
C GLN A 59 10.67 28.63 2.09
N ALA A 60 11.95 28.94 2.32
CA ALA A 60 12.39 30.24 2.78
C ALA A 60 12.11 31.36 1.74
N SER A 61 12.26 31.07 0.45
CA SER A 61 11.96 32.01 -0.64
C SER A 61 10.47 32.30 -0.80
N ILE A 62 9.59 31.34 -0.50
CA ILE A 62 8.12 31.50 -0.60
C ILE A 62 7.57 32.34 0.57
N MET A 63 8.17 32.29 1.75
CA MET A 63 7.75 33.11 2.91
C MET A 63 8.03 34.60 2.74
N THR A 64 9.00 35.01 1.92
CA THR A 64 9.32 36.42 1.70
C THR A 64 8.44 37.13 0.66
N ILE A 65 7.69 36.39 -0.16
CA ILE A 65 6.86 36.94 -1.25
C ILE A 65 5.40 37.16 -0.81
N LYS A 66 4.90 36.46 0.22
CA LYS A 66 3.51 36.56 0.68
C LYS A 66 3.05 37.94 1.24
N PRO A 67 3.85 38.75 1.95
CA PRO A 67 3.38 40.04 2.46
C PRO A 67 3.22 41.11 1.36
N LEU A 68 3.89 40.99 0.21
CA LEU A 68 3.85 42.02 -0.84
C LEU A 68 2.58 41.92 -1.72
N LEU A 69 1.97 40.74 -1.85
CA LEU A 69 0.75 40.54 -2.65
C LEU A 69 -0.57 40.87 -1.91
N ILE A 70 -0.56 40.91 -0.58
CA ILE A 70 -1.77 41.22 0.21
C ILE A 70 -2.10 42.73 0.22
N LEU A 71 -1.10 43.59 0.01
CA LEU A 71 -1.29 45.04 -0.02
C LEU A 71 -1.86 45.58 -1.34
N LEU A 72 -1.90 44.79 -2.41
CA LEU A 72 -2.40 45.23 -3.73
C LEU A 72 -3.88 44.92 -3.98
N PHE A 73 -4.58 44.14 -3.10
CA PHE A 73 -5.96 43.69 -3.29
C PHE A 73 -7.02 44.48 -2.47
N LEU A 74 -6.63 45.47 -1.67
CA LEU A 74 -7.55 46.21 -0.77
C LEU A 74 -8.12 47.53 -1.35
N ALA A 75 -7.92 47.80 -2.65
CA ALA A 75 -8.29 49.10 -3.25
C ALA A 75 -9.50 49.08 -4.20
N LEU A 76 -10.23 47.98 -4.36
CA LEU A 76 -11.36 47.89 -5.31
C LEU A 76 -12.57 47.14 -4.72
N THR A 77 -13.31 47.76 -3.73
CA THR A 77 -14.68 47.35 -3.46
C THR A 77 -15.58 48.57 -3.44
N GLY A 78 -16.14 48.87 -4.59
CA GLY A 78 -17.22 49.82 -4.75
C GLY A 78 -18.59 49.15 -4.52
N CYS A 79 -19.44 49.77 -3.67
CA CYS A 79 -20.80 49.33 -3.40
C CYS A 79 -21.72 49.53 -4.61
N GLY A 80 -22.46 48.49 -4.98
CA GLY A 80 -23.58 48.54 -5.90
C GLY A 80 -24.74 47.69 -5.39
N SER A 81 -25.81 48.34 -4.90
CA SER A 81 -27.05 47.70 -4.46
C SER A 81 -27.96 47.42 -5.66
N ALA A 82 -28.36 46.14 -5.88
CA ALA A 82 -29.36 45.76 -6.86
C ALA A 82 -30.74 45.47 -6.21
N PRO A 83 -31.87 45.79 -6.88
CA PRO A 83 -33.22 45.70 -6.30
C PRO A 83 -33.72 44.25 -6.26
N LYS A 84 -34.44 43.91 -5.18
CA LYS A 84 -35.10 42.61 -4.95
C LYS A 84 -36.31 42.41 -5.88
N LYS A 85 -36.33 41.31 -6.62
CA LYS A 85 -37.47 40.81 -7.41
C LYS A 85 -38.42 40.02 -6.50
N PRO A 86 -39.78 40.11 -6.68
CA PRO A 86 -40.73 39.39 -5.84
C PRO A 86 -40.67 37.88 -6.04
N MET A 87 -40.75 37.15 -4.93
CA MET A 87 -40.72 35.68 -4.86
C MET A 87 -42.10 35.12 -5.27
N GLN A 88 -42.13 34.26 -6.27
CA GLN A 88 -43.27 33.39 -6.60
C GLN A 88 -43.29 32.19 -5.65
N PRO A 89 -44.47 31.65 -5.27
CA PRO A 89 -44.55 30.49 -4.39
C PRO A 89 -44.06 29.24 -5.13
N GLU A 90 -43.05 28.59 -4.58
CA GLU A 90 -42.44 27.36 -5.05
C GLU A 90 -43.32 26.16 -4.71
N ALA A 91 -43.66 25.37 -5.72
CA ALA A 91 -44.43 24.12 -5.57
C ALA A 91 -43.58 23.09 -4.77
N GLN A 92 -44.19 22.52 -3.71
CA GLN A 92 -43.56 21.46 -2.91
C GLN A 92 -43.15 20.28 -3.77
N PRO A 93 -41.88 19.79 -3.65
CA PRO A 93 -41.48 18.56 -4.31
C PRO A 93 -42.19 17.36 -3.67
N LYS A 94 -42.79 16.54 -4.48
CA LYS A 94 -43.33 15.22 -4.08
C LYS A 94 -42.20 14.43 -3.41
N ALA A 95 -42.48 13.85 -2.25
CA ALA A 95 -41.59 12.94 -1.54
C ALA A 95 -41.11 11.84 -2.49
N GLN A 96 -39.82 11.86 -2.79
CA GLN A 96 -39.14 10.81 -3.53
C GLN A 96 -38.97 9.64 -2.56
N GLU A 97 -39.59 8.53 -2.88
CA GLU A 97 -39.54 7.27 -2.17
C GLU A 97 -38.06 6.85 -2.01
N SER A 98 -37.56 6.89 -0.79
CA SER A 98 -36.19 6.54 -0.46
C SER A 98 -35.98 5.07 -0.78
N GLN A 99 -35.16 4.78 -1.81
CA GLN A 99 -34.63 3.42 -2.02
C GLN A 99 -33.91 2.98 -0.74
N PRO A 100 -34.09 1.72 -0.30
CA PRO A 100 -33.44 1.25 0.92
C PRO A 100 -31.92 1.38 0.78
N SER A 101 -31.33 2.17 1.68
CA SER A 101 -29.88 2.29 1.82
C SER A 101 -29.32 0.89 2.10
N VAL A 102 -28.54 0.36 1.15
CA VAL A 102 -27.83 -0.93 1.34
C VAL A 102 -26.82 -0.70 2.47
N ASP A 103 -27.10 -1.30 3.62
CA ASP A 103 -26.21 -1.29 4.79
C ASP A 103 -24.87 -1.93 4.43
N HIS A 104 -23.85 -1.10 4.18
CA HIS A 104 -22.51 -1.50 3.79
C HIS A 104 -21.65 -1.96 4.98
N SER A 105 -22.24 -2.04 6.20
CA SER A 105 -21.52 -2.24 7.46
C SER A 105 -21.59 -3.65 8.03
N LYS A 106 -21.95 -4.67 7.24
CA LYS A 106 -21.94 -6.03 7.79
C LYS A 106 -20.49 -6.43 8.13
N PRO A 107 -20.17 -6.68 9.42
CA PRO A 107 -18.82 -7.02 9.83
C PRO A 107 -18.34 -8.31 9.14
N LEU A 108 -17.04 -8.37 8.83
CA LEU A 108 -16.43 -9.56 8.24
C LEU A 108 -16.61 -10.74 9.20
N ARG A 109 -17.00 -11.89 8.68
CA ARG A 109 -17.13 -13.12 9.47
C ARG A 109 -15.77 -13.56 10.00
N VAL A 110 -15.62 -13.59 11.33
CA VAL A 110 -14.39 -14.02 12.00
C VAL A 110 -13.97 -15.40 11.49
N GLY A 111 -12.67 -15.55 11.16
CA GLY A 111 -12.10 -16.77 10.62
C GLY A 111 -12.27 -16.98 9.11
N SER A 112 -13.07 -16.17 8.41
CA SER A 112 -13.15 -16.20 6.95
C SER A 112 -11.82 -15.79 6.32
N ARG A 113 -11.57 -16.16 5.04
CA ARG A 113 -10.37 -15.74 4.32
C ARG A 113 -10.28 -14.21 4.20
N LYS A 114 -11.39 -13.56 3.89
CA LYS A 114 -11.50 -12.12 3.83
C LYS A 114 -11.11 -11.45 5.15
N TYR A 115 -11.61 -11.96 6.28
CA TYR A 115 -11.23 -11.51 7.62
C TYR A 115 -9.72 -11.68 7.87
N LYS A 116 -9.16 -12.85 7.52
CA LYS A 116 -7.73 -13.13 7.68
C LYS A 116 -6.86 -12.19 6.85
N ILE A 117 -7.25 -11.90 5.59
CA ILE A 117 -6.56 -10.94 4.72
C ILE A 117 -6.50 -9.57 5.39
N VAL A 118 -7.63 -9.05 5.86
CA VAL A 118 -7.73 -7.75 6.51
C VAL A 118 -6.92 -7.71 7.81
N GLN A 119 -7.06 -8.73 8.67
CA GLN A 119 -6.33 -8.78 9.94
C GLN A 119 -4.81 -8.90 9.74
N THR A 120 -4.37 -9.71 8.77
CA THR A 120 -2.94 -9.83 8.45
C THR A 120 -2.39 -8.48 7.97
N ALA A 121 -3.10 -7.77 7.09
CA ALA A 121 -2.69 -6.43 6.64
C ALA A 121 -2.61 -5.42 7.81
N ILE A 122 -3.60 -5.44 8.71
CA ILE A 122 -3.60 -4.58 9.91
C ILE A 122 -2.43 -4.91 10.84
N ASN A 123 -2.15 -6.20 11.07
CA ASN A 123 -1.05 -6.63 11.93
C ASN A 123 0.31 -6.19 11.36
N GLU A 124 0.51 -6.30 10.05
CA GLU A 124 1.73 -5.82 9.39
C GLU A 124 1.86 -4.29 9.50
N TRP A 125 0.76 -3.56 9.29
CA TRP A 125 0.77 -2.10 9.47
C TRP A 125 1.11 -1.69 10.91
N VAL A 126 0.58 -2.40 11.92
CA VAL A 126 0.94 -2.18 13.33
C VAL A 126 2.41 -2.49 13.58
N TYR A 127 2.91 -3.62 13.04
CA TYR A 127 4.31 -4.03 13.16
C TYR A 127 5.27 -2.98 12.58
N PHE A 128 4.91 -2.36 11.44
CA PHE A 128 5.68 -1.28 10.80
C PHE A 128 5.40 0.12 11.39
N GLY A 129 4.94 0.22 12.64
CA GLY A 129 4.81 1.50 13.35
C GLY A 129 3.67 2.38 12.86
N GLN A 130 2.64 1.81 12.21
CA GLN A 130 1.38 2.47 11.90
C GLN A 130 1.48 3.70 10.97
N GLN A 131 2.40 3.69 9.98
CA GLN A 131 2.51 4.79 9.02
C GLN A 131 1.17 5.11 8.37
N LYS A 132 0.84 6.42 8.27
CA LYS A 132 -0.38 6.92 7.61
C LYS A 132 -0.01 7.80 6.44
N VAL A 133 -0.71 7.59 5.34
CA VAL A 133 -0.64 8.43 4.14
C VAL A 133 -2.06 8.89 3.83
N VAL A 134 -2.28 10.20 3.78
CA VAL A 134 -3.57 10.78 3.40
C VAL A 134 -3.44 11.30 1.97
N ILE A 135 -4.32 10.83 1.10
CA ILE A 135 -4.38 11.25 -0.29
C ILE A 135 -5.71 11.94 -0.52
N ASP A 136 -5.65 13.24 -0.71
CA ASP A 136 -6.76 14.05 -1.19
C ASP A 136 -6.66 14.23 -2.72
N VAL A 137 -7.64 14.86 -3.34
CA VAL A 137 -7.72 15.06 -4.81
C VAL A 137 -6.42 15.64 -5.37
N ASN A 138 -5.81 16.60 -4.67
CA ASN A 138 -4.64 17.35 -5.14
C ASN A 138 -3.33 17.08 -4.38
N GLU A 139 -3.40 16.54 -3.17
CA GLU A 139 -2.27 16.49 -2.24
C GLU A 139 -2.10 15.12 -1.63
N GLU A 140 -0.85 14.78 -1.31
CA GLU A 140 -0.50 13.62 -0.50
C GLU A 140 0.27 14.11 0.73
N SER A 141 -0.11 13.64 1.92
CA SER A 141 0.57 13.95 3.18
C SER A 141 0.84 12.68 3.99
N ILE A 142 1.84 12.75 4.87
CA ILE A 142 2.21 11.65 5.77
C ILE A 142 2.09 12.18 7.22
N PRO A 143 0.88 12.19 7.79
CA PRO A 143 0.66 12.72 9.14
C PRO A 143 1.28 11.87 10.24
N HIS A 144 1.63 10.61 9.96
CA HIS A 144 2.35 9.72 10.86
C HIS A 144 3.35 8.87 10.06
N VAL A 145 4.62 8.98 10.41
CA VAL A 145 5.72 8.20 9.84
C VAL A 145 5.90 6.95 10.69
N GLY A 146 5.96 5.79 10.05
CA GLY A 146 6.23 4.50 10.67
C GLY A 146 7.70 4.11 10.58
N ILE A 147 7.96 2.81 10.66
CA ILE A 147 9.28 2.22 10.54
C ILE A 147 9.53 1.86 9.07
N TRP A 148 10.70 2.18 8.54
CA TRP A 148 11.06 1.93 7.16
C TRP A 148 11.70 0.55 6.98
N GLU A 149 11.79 0.11 5.74
CA GLU A 149 12.29 -1.20 5.34
C GLU A 149 13.71 -1.52 5.79
N ASP A 150 14.53 -0.50 6.03
CA ASP A 150 15.95 -0.57 6.39
C ASP A 150 16.31 0.06 7.74
N ASP A 151 15.30 0.50 8.52
CA ASP A 151 15.54 1.13 9.83
C ASP A 151 16.17 0.16 10.84
N ASP A 152 15.80 -1.14 10.77
CA ASP A 152 16.40 -2.16 11.61
C ASP A 152 16.34 -3.56 10.98
N TYR A 153 17.10 -4.50 11.56
CA TYR A 153 17.19 -5.87 11.06
C TYR A 153 15.85 -6.61 11.05
N SER A 154 14.99 -6.38 12.04
CA SER A 154 13.72 -7.12 12.17
C SER A 154 12.73 -6.76 11.06
N HIS A 155 12.66 -5.48 10.65
CA HIS A 155 11.82 -5.01 9.55
C HIS A 155 12.39 -5.43 8.20
N SER A 156 13.71 -5.36 8.02
CA SER A 156 14.37 -5.92 6.83
C SER A 156 14.14 -7.43 6.69
N ASP A 157 14.24 -8.22 7.77
CA ASP A 157 13.96 -9.65 7.75
C ASP A 157 12.48 -9.96 7.50
N ARG A 158 11.54 -9.13 7.98
CA ARG A 158 10.12 -9.26 7.61
C ARG A 158 9.91 -9.12 6.11
N ILE A 159 10.57 -8.18 5.43
CA ILE A 159 10.49 -8.00 3.98
C ILE A 159 11.14 -9.19 3.25
N ASN A 160 12.17 -9.80 3.80
CA ASN A 160 12.74 -11.05 3.26
C ASN A 160 11.66 -12.16 3.19
N GLN A 161 10.73 -12.22 4.14
CA GLN A 161 9.62 -13.18 4.11
C GLN A 161 8.65 -12.91 2.95
N TYR A 162 8.37 -11.63 2.63
CA TYR A 162 7.58 -11.27 1.45
C TYR A 162 8.27 -11.68 0.16
N TRP A 163 9.58 -11.44 0.05
CA TRP A 163 10.37 -11.88 -1.12
C TRP A 163 10.40 -13.40 -1.29
N ARG A 164 10.53 -14.16 -0.18
CA ARG A 164 10.47 -15.63 -0.20
C ARG A 164 9.13 -16.15 -0.69
N ALA A 165 8.02 -15.50 -0.32
CA ALA A 165 6.67 -15.86 -0.75
C ALA A 165 6.46 -15.79 -2.28
N VAL A 166 7.33 -15.08 -2.99
CA VAL A 166 7.31 -14.95 -4.46
C VAL A 166 8.58 -15.53 -5.12
N GLY A 167 9.34 -16.36 -4.40
CA GLY A 167 10.53 -17.05 -4.91
C GLY A 167 11.74 -16.14 -5.19
N LYS A 168 11.81 -14.95 -4.60
CA LYS A 168 12.91 -13.97 -4.78
C LYS A 168 13.91 -14.04 -3.64
N TYR A 169 14.56 -15.18 -3.45
CA TYR A 169 15.48 -15.45 -2.33
C TYR A 169 16.75 -14.59 -2.33
N GLN A 170 17.12 -14.01 -3.48
CA GLN A 170 18.30 -13.15 -3.63
C GLN A 170 18.04 -11.69 -3.23
N LEU A 171 16.78 -11.30 -3.00
CA LEU A 171 16.41 -9.95 -2.57
C LEU A 171 16.22 -9.90 -1.06
N SER A 172 16.49 -8.72 -0.49
CA SER A 172 16.35 -8.45 0.94
C SER A 172 15.63 -7.12 1.19
N GLY A 173 15.23 -6.87 2.43
CA GLY A 173 14.69 -5.58 2.86
C GLY A 173 15.69 -4.42 2.71
N ASN A 174 17.00 -4.72 2.62
CA ASN A 174 18.03 -3.72 2.37
C ASN A 174 18.19 -3.36 0.89
N ASP A 175 17.46 -4.03 -0.02
CA ASP A 175 17.46 -3.72 -1.45
C ASP A 175 16.49 -2.58 -1.77
N CYS A 176 16.74 -1.37 -1.25
CA CYS A 176 15.86 -0.18 -1.34
C CYS A 176 15.40 0.19 -2.77
N LYS A 177 16.00 -0.39 -3.81
CA LYS A 177 15.61 -0.18 -5.22
C LYS A 177 14.58 -1.18 -5.72
N ALA A 178 14.39 -2.30 -5.03
CA ALA A 178 13.47 -3.36 -5.41
C ALA A 178 12.08 -3.13 -4.79
N PRO A 179 11.03 -2.85 -5.59
CA PRO A 179 9.70 -2.58 -5.04
C PRO A 179 9.02 -3.87 -4.59
N TRP A 180 8.83 -4.04 -3.29
CA TRP A 180 8.28 -5.26 -2.68
C TRP A 180 6.74 -5.24 -2.46
N SER A 181 6.03 -4.23 -2.97
CA SER A 181 4.58 -4.12 -2.75
C SER A 181 3.76 -5.31 -3.26
N ALA A 182 4.12 -5.89 -4.42
CA ALA A 182 3.42 -7.07 -4.95
C ALA A 182 3.76 -8.35 -4.15
N ALA A 183 4.99 -8.47 -3.67
CA ALA A 183 5.41 -9.54 -2.79
C ALA A 183 4.67 -9.50 -1.44
N PHE A 184 4.45 -8.31 -0.87
CA PHE A 184 3.64 -8.09 0.32
C PHE A 184 2.20 -8.59 0.14
N ILE A 185 1.50 -8.19 -0.94
CA ILE A 185 0.15 -8.65 -1.24
C ILE A 185 0.13 -10.18 -1.38
N SER A 186 1.09 -10.75 -2.12
CA SER A 186 1.19 -12.20 -2.32
C SER A 186 1.38 -12.95 -1.00
N TRP A 187 2.24 -12.45 -0.13
CA TRP A 187 2.49 -13.02 1.19
C TRP A 187 1.22 -12.97 2.07
N ILE A 188 0.46 -11.88 2.05
CA ILE A 188 -0.81 -11.78 2.80
C ILE A 188 -1.83 -12.78 2.28
N MET A 189 -1.99 -12.91 0.96
CA MET A 189 -2.92 -13.86 0.36
C MET A 189 -2.58 -15.31 0.76
N GLN A 190 -1.31 -15.70 0.69
CA GLN A 190 -0.83 -17.02 1.13
C GLN A 190 -1.07 -17.23 2.63
N THR A 191 -0.74 -16.26 3.48
CA THR A 191 -0.93 -16.31 4.94
C THR A 191 -2.42 -16.47 5.31
N ALA A 192 -3.31 -15.84 4.55
CA ALA A 192 -4.76 -15.98 4.72
C ALA A 192 -5.32 -17.31 4.21
N GLY A 193 -4.49 -18.14 3.55
CA GLY A 193 -4.88 -19.43 2.98
C GLY A 193 -5.64 -19.32 1.65
N VAL A 194 -5.38 -18.26 0.86
CA VAL A 194 -5.89 -18.16 -0.50
C VAL A 194 -5.12 -19.12 -1.39
N PRO A 195 -5.79 -20.04 -2.11
CA PRO A 195 -5.12 -20.98 -3.00
C PRO A 195 -4.39 -20.27 -4.15
N GLU A 196 -3.22 -20.77 -4.54
CA GLU A 196 -2.40 -20.17 -5.61
C GLU A 196 -3.08 -20.17 -6.97
N TYR A 197 -3.95 -21.13 -7.26
CA TYR A 197 -4.72 -21.15 -8.51
C TYR A 197 -5.77 -20.02 -8.59
N LEU A 198 -6.19 -19.44 -7.46
CA LEU A 198 -7.07 -18.27 -7.40
C LEU A 198 -6.28 -16.96 -7.41
N PHE A 199 -5.13 -16.95 -6.74
CA PHE A 199 -4.24 -15.79 -6.67
C PHE A 199 -2.78 -16.23 -6.73
N PRO A 200 -2.20 -16.35 -7.94
CA PRO A 200 -0.81 -16.79 -8.10
C PRO A 200 0.16 -15.77 -7.51
N PRO A 201 1.07 -16.18 -6.62
CA PRO A 201 2.05 -15.28 -6.02
C PRO A 201 2.97 -14.67 -7.08
N ALA A 202 3.22 -13.36 -6.99
CA ALA A 202 4.05 -12.67 -7.97
C ALA A 202 4.81 -11.48 -7.35
N SER A 203 6.01 -11.21 -7.87
CA SER A 203 6.83 -10.07 -7.49
C SER A 203 6.43 -8.76 -8.21
N ALA A 204 5.46 -8.84 -9.14
CA ALA A 204 4.93 -7.70 -9.87
C ALA A 204 3.40 -7.76 -9.90
N HIS A 205 2.73 -6.63 -9.63
CA HIS A 205 1.28 -6.56 -9.56
C HIS A 205 0.59 -6.98 -10.86
N HIS A 206 1.12 -6.57 -12.02
CA HIS A 206 0.53 -6.93 -13.32
C HIS A 206 0.44 -8.45 -13.53
N SER A 207 1.33 -9.24 -12.94
CA SER A 207 1.34 -10.70 -13.16
C SER A 207 0.10 -11.36 -12.58
N TYR A 208 -0.23 -11.15 -11.30
CA TYR A 208 -1.44 -11.72 -10.72
C TYR A 208 -2.72 -11.02 -11.21
N LEU A 209 -2.66 -9.71 -11.53
CA LEU A 209 -3.80 -8.99 -12.09
C LEU A 209 -4.19 -9.53 -13.47
N ASN A 210 -3.22 -9.85 -14.32
CA ASN A 210 -3.49 -10.48 -15.63
C ASN A 210 -4.13 -11.86 -15.49
N HIS A 211 -3.72 -12.64 -14.48
CA HIS A 211 -4.42 -13.89 -14.17
C HIS A 211 -5.89 -13.65 -13.79
N LEU A 212 -6.16 -12.63 -12.97
CA LEU A 212 -7.54 -12.29 -12.55
C LEU A 212 -8.37 -11.76 -13.74
N LEU A 213 -7.80 -10.91 -14.61
CA LEU A 213 -8.45 -10.41 -15.81
C LEU A 213 -8.82 -11.55 -16.77
N ALA A 214 -7.90 -12.46 -17.03
CA ALA A 214 -8.14 -13.63 -17.89
C ALA A 214 -9.26 -14.55 -17.36
N ASN A 215 -9.47 -14.57 -16.03
CA ASN A 215 -10.49 -15.37 -15.37
C ASN A 215 -11.78 -14.59 -15.04
N ALA A 216 -11.89 -13.31 -15.42
CA ALA A 216 -13.01 -12.44 -15.04
C ALA A 216 -14.38 -12.96 -15.51
N HIS A 217 -14.43 -13.63 -16.66
CA HIS A 217 -15.65 -14.19 -17.23
C HIS A 217 -16.01 -15.60 -16.72
N ASN A 218 -15.15 -16.19 -15.86
CA ASN A 218 -15.46 -17.47 -15.25
C ASN A 218 -16.58 -17.30 -14.21
N PRO A 219 -17.74 -17.99 -14.32
CA PRO A 219 -18.85 -17.87 -13.38
C PRO A 219 -18.48 -18.29 -11.94
N TYR A 220 -17.39 -19.05 -11.77
CA TYR A 220 -16.85 -19.49 -10.48
C TYR A 220 -15.72 -18.60 -9.97
N ALA A 221 -15.38 -17.52 -10.67
CA ALA A 221 -14.34 -16.60 -10.22
C ALA A 221 -14.73 -15.97 -8.86
N THR A 222 -13.78 -15.96 -7.94
CA THR A 222 -13.95 -15.43 -6.58
C THR A 222 -13.23 -14.11 -6.35
N LEU A 223 -12.40 -13.69 -7.30
CA LEU A 223 -11.69 -12.41 -7.33
C LEU A 223 -12.03 -11.74 -8.66
N ILE A 224 -12.89 -10.73 -8.62
CA ILE A 224 -13.51 -10.15 -9.82
C ILE A 224 -12.95 -8.73 -10.04
N PRO A 225 -12.31 -8.48 -11.20
CA PRO A 225 -11.86 -7.15 -11.57
C PRO A 225 -13.07 -6.25 -11.96
N HIS A 226 -13.04 -4.99 -11.49
CA HIS A 226 -13.98 -3.93 -11.83
C HIS A 226 -13.22 -2.62 -12.04
N THR A 227 -13.75 -1.74 -12.88
CA THR A 227 -13.29 -0.36 -12.88
C THR A 227 -13.74 0.35 -11.60
N ILE A 228 -13.11 1.47 -11.26
CA ILE A 228 -13.46 2.25 -10.06
C ILE A 228 -14.85 2.89 -10.16
N GLN A 229 -15.46 2.96 -11.35
CA GLN A 229 -16.80 3.47 -11.58
C GLN A 229 -17.88 2.38 -11.47
N GLU A 230 -17.51 1.10 -11.62
CA GLU A 230 -18.46 -0.01 -11.63
C GLU A 230 -18.73 -0.61 -10.26
N TYR A 231 -17.78 -0.48 -9.34
CA TYR A 231 -17.87 -1.18 -8.06
C TYR A 231 -17.43 -0.31 -6.88
N LYS A 232 -18.18 -0.38 -5.78
CA LYS A 232 -17.87 0.30 -4.51
C LYS A 232 -16.99 -0.59 -3.66
N PRO A 233 -15.75 -0.18 -3.34
CA PRO A 233 -14.81 -1.01 -2.60
C PRO A 233 -15.30 -1.34 -1.20
N LYS A 234 -15.02 -2.57 -0.74
CA LYS A 234 -15.38 -3.10 0.58
C LYS A 234 -14.16 -3.68 1.28
N PRO A 235 -14.16 -3.80 2.62
CA PRO A 235 -13.08 -4.45 3.34
C PRO A 235 -12.78 -5.86 2.80
N GLY A 236 -11.49 -6.12 2.53
CA GLY A 236 -10.96 -7.33 1.93
C GLY A 236 -10.79 -7.30 0.42
N ASP A 237 -11.25 -6.25 -0.27
CA ASP A 237 -10.99 -6.02 -1.69
C ASP A 237 -9.57 -5.45 -1.90
N LEU A 238 -9.05 -5.50 -3.15
CA LEU A 238 -7.87 -4.76 -3.54
C LEU A 238 -8.27 -3.51 -4.33
N ILE A 239 -7.59 -2.40 -4.11
CA ILE A 239 -7.62 -1.23 -4.98
C ILE A 239 -6.27 -1.07 -5.64
N CYS A 240 -6.23 -0.80 -6.96
CA CYS A 240 -4.99 -0.75 -7.71
C CYS A 240 -4.86 0.54 -8.54
N ALA A 241 -3.63 1.05 -8.61
CA ALA A 241 -3.28 2.29 -9.29
C ALA A 241 -2.03 2.13 -10.17
N ASN A 242 -1.87 3.03 -11.14
CA ASN A 242 -0.61 3.20 -11.84
C ASN A 242 0.48 3.69 -10.87
N ARG A 243 1.71 3.21 -11.06
CA ARG A 243 2.88 3.65 -10.30
C ARG A 243 3.87 4.41 -11.19
N GLY A 244 4.28 5.58 -10.73
CA GLY A 244 5.28 6.41 -11.42
C GLY A 244 4.70 7.24 -12.56
N LYS A 245 5.54 7.52 -13.57
CA LYS A 245 5.21 8.40 -14.72
C LYS A 245 4.68 7.63 -15.93
N ASP A 246 4.30 6.36 -15.76
CA ASP A 246 3.74 5.56 -16.86
C ASP A 246 2.41 6.18 -17.34
N THR A 247 2.09 5.99 -18.61
CA THR A 247 0.82 6.45 -19.17
C THR A 247 -0.35 5.87 -18.37
N PRO A 248 -1.28 6.70 -17.88
CA PRO A 248 -2.44 6.22 -17.15
C PRO A 248 -3.23 5.18 -17.94
N ILE A 249 -3.63 4.09 -17.30
CA ILE A 249 -4.52 3.11 -17.91
C ILE A 249 -5.89 3.76 -18.07
N LYS A 250 -6.35 3.87 -19.31
CA LYS A 250 -7.68 4.39 -19.63
C LYS A 250 -8.70 3.28 -19.44
N VAL A 251 -9.68 3.52 -18.60
CA VAL A 251 -10.77 2.57 -18.28
C VAL A 251 -12.14 3.06 -18.76
N SER A 252 -12.18 4.11 -19.59
CA SER A 252 -13.42 4.66 -20.14
C SER A 252 -14.19 3.68 -21.03
N GLU A 253 -13.51 2.69 -21.60
CA GLU A 253 -14.07 1.64 -22.45
C GLU A 253 -14.07 0.26 -21.77
N GLY A 254 -13.86 0.23 -20.45
CA GLY A 254 -13.71 -0.98 -19.65
C GLY A 254 -12.26 -1.31 -19.29
N LEU A 255 -12.06 -2.45 -18.65
CA LEU A 255 -10.72 -2.91 -18.30
C LEU A 255 -10.01 -3.49 -19.52
N PRO A 256 -8.69 -3.27 -19.67
CA PRO A 256 -7.91 -3.89 -20.73
C PRO A 256 -7.76 -5.40 -20.50
N ASP A 257 -7.58 -6.17 -21.58
CA ASP A 257 -7.36 -7.63 -21.51
C ASP A 257 -6.07 -7.99 -20.78
N SER A 258 -5.07 -7.09 -20.78
CA SER A 258 -3.79 -7.29 -20.08
C SER A 258 -3.16 -5.98 -19.64
N LEU A 259 -2.37 -6.08 -18.57
CA LEU A 259 -1.62 -4.99 -17.93
C LEU A 259 -0.12 -5.27 -18.05
N ASN A 260 0.65 -4.28 -18.47
CA ASN A 260 2.11 -4.39 -18.59
C ASN A 260 2.88 -3.20 -17.97
N SER A 261 2.15 -2.28 -17.34
CA SER A 261 2.73 -1.11 -16.67
C SER A 261 3.15 -1.40 -15.22
N ARG A 262 3.88 -0.47 -14.62
CA ARG A 262 4.18 -0.51 -13.19
C ARG A 262 2.94 -0.13 -12.40
N LEU A 263 2.53 -1.02 -11.51
CA LEU A 263 1.31 -0.88 -10.73
C LEU A 263 1.59 -0.91 -9.24
N HIS A 264 0.59 -0.51 -8.47
CA HIS A 264 0.55 -0.64 -7.02
C HIS A 264 -0.87 -1.05 -6.59
N CYS A 265 -0.97 -1.96 -5.61
CA CYS A 265 -2.26 -2.35 -5.03
C CYS A 265 -2.20 -2.30 -3.50
N ASP A 266 -3.31 -1.86 -2.90
CA ASP A 266 -3.55 -1.84 -1.46
C ASP A 266 -4.77 -2.71 -1.11
N ILE A 267 -4.78 -3.30 0.09
CA ILE A 267 -5.92 -4.06 0.64
C ILE A 267 -6.84 -3.09 1.36
N VAL A 268 -8.11 -3.02 0.98
CA VAL A 268 -9.12 -2.24 1.69
C VAL A 268 -9.37 -2.88 3.06
N VAL A 269 -9.22 -2.11 4.13
CA VAL A 269 -9.40 -2.58 5.50
C VAL A 269 -10.63 -1.97 6.18
N GLU A 270 -11.05 -0.79 5.75
CA GLU A 270 -12.24 -0.11 6.27
C GLU A 270 -12.86 0.81 5.20
N THR A 271 -14.18 0.91 5.20
CA THR A 271 -14.95 1.94 4.47
C THR A 271 -16.00 2.50 5.43
N LYS A 272 -15.94 3.80 5.71
CA LYS A 272 -16.83 4.47 6.65
C LYS A 272 -16.91 5.97 6.37
N ASP A 273 -18.11 6.54 6.44
CA ASP A 273 -18.34 8.00 6.35
C ASP A 273 -17.63 8.66 5.15
N GLN A 274 -17.79 8.08 3.95
CA GLN A 274 -17.12 8.52 2.71
C GLN A 274 -15.58 8.43 2.76
N THR A 275 -15.04 7.68 3.72
CA THR A 275 -13.60 7.44 3.83
C THR A 275 -13.30 5.99 3.56
N LEU A 276 -12.25 5.73 2.78
CA LEU A 276 -11.67 4.41 2.55
C LEU A 276 -10.29 4.37 3.19
N GLN A 277 -10.01 3.31 3.93
CA GLN A 277 -8.69 3.00 4.45
C GLN A 277 -8.19 1.72 3.78
N ALA A 278 -7.01 1.78 3.19
CA ALA A 278 -6.36 0.64 2.56
C ALA A 278 -4.91 0.51 3.03
N ILE A 279 -4.39 -0.73 3.10
CA ILE A 279 -3.03 -1.02 3.55
C ILE A 279 -2.24 -1.64 2.40
N GLY A 280 -1.08 -1.05 2.12
CA GLY A 280 -0.13 -1.53 1.12
C GLY A 280 1.30 -1.60 1.63
N GLY A 281 2.07 -2.52 1.04
CA GLY A 281 3.50 -2.63 1.26
C GLY A 281 4.30 -1.72 0.33
N ASN A 282 5.48 -1.30 0.74
CA ASN A 282 6.37 -0.38 0.00
C ASN A 282 5.70 0.96 -0.36
N VAL A 283 4.80 1.43 0.48
CA VAL A 283 4.25 2.78 0.39
C VAL A 283 5.11 3.69 1.24
N ARG A 284 5.92 4.52 0.57
CA ARG A 284 6.94 5.35 1.24
C ARG A 284 7.87 4.51 2.13
N ASN A 285 8.39 3.40 1.56
CA ASN A 285 9.35 2.46 2.16
C ASN A 285 8.86 1.77 3.46
N SER A 286 7.56 1.70 3.67
CA SER A 286 6.95 1.08 4.84
C SER A 286 5.68 0.30 4.47
N VAL A 287 5.10 -0.43 5.41
CA VAL A 287 3.70 -0.84 5.34
C VAL A 287 2.85 0.32 5.82
N SER A 288 2.09 0.91 4.91
CA SER A 288 1.34 2.13 5.19
C SER A 288 -0.16 1.94 5.03
N LYS A 289 -0.90 2.65 5.87
CA LYS A 289 -2.34 2.81 5.70
C LYS A 289 -2.63 4.09 4.92
N THR A 290 -3.12 3.92 3.69
CA THR A 290 -3.58 5.00 2.82
C THR A 290 -5.03 5.34 3.17
N ILE A 291 -5.32 6.62 3.38
CA ILE A 291 -6.65 7.16 3.65
C ILE A 291 -7.09 7.95 2.43
N LEU A 292 -8.25 7.59 1.88
CA LEU A 292 -8.82 8.14 0.66
C LEU A 292 -10.25 8.63 0.90
N THR A 293 -10.65 9.68 0.22
CA THR A 293 -12.05 10.15 0.19
C THR A 293 -12.80 9.42 -0.94
N LEU A 294 -13.97 8.87 -0.62
CA LEU A 294 -14.92 8.34 -1.60
C LEU A 294 -15.87 9.43 -2.10
N SER A 295 -16.50 9.20 -3.25
CA SER A 295 -17.62 10.05 -3.70
C SER A 295 -18.81 9.95 -2.74
N SER A 296 -19.76 10.88 -2.85
CA SER A 296 -21.03 10.83 -2.09
C SER A 296 -21.75 9.49 -2.25
N ASP A 297 -21.59 8.84 -3.41
CA ASP A 297 -22.19 7.55 -3.73
C ASP A 297 -21.33 6.36 -3.30
N GLY A 298 -20.15 6.59 -2.69
CA GLY A 298 -19.26 5.55 -2.17
C GLY A 298 -18.31 4.92 -3.19
N TYR A 299 -18.08 5.56 -4.35
CA TYR A 299 -17.09 5.11 -5.34
C TYR A 299 -15.71 5.72 -5.06
N LEU A 300 -14.67 4.98 -5.45
CA LEU A 300 -13.30 5.46 -5.40
C LEU A 300 -13.10 6.59 -6.41
N GLN A 301 -12.44 7.67 -5.99
CA GLN A 301 -12.22 8.83 -6.83
C GLN A 301 -10.81 8.84 -7.43
N PHE A 302 -10.66 9.51 -8.59
CA PHE A 302 -9.35 9.83 -9.13
C PHE A 302 -8.63 10.83 -8.23
N THR A 303 -7.34 10.59 -7.99
CA THR A 303 -6.46 11.55 -7.32
C THR A 303 -5.26 11.84 -8.24
N LYS A 304 -4.71 13.07 -8.18
CA LYS A 304 -3.57 13.45 -9.03
C LYS A 304 -2.28 12.74 -8.64
N SER A 305 -2.13 12.45 -7.35
CA SER A 305 -0.94 11.81 -6.79
C SER A 305 -0.89 10.32 -7.08
N ARG A 306 -2.05 9.66 -7.22
CA ARG A 306 -2.15 8.22 -7.46
C ARG A 306 -3.39 7.91 -8.31
N LEU A 307 -3.15 7.42 -9.53
CA LEU A 307 -4.19 7.18 -10.52
C LEU A 307 -4.82 5.80 -10.31
N TRP A 308 -5.79 5.74 -9.39
CA TRP A 308 -6.60 4.55 -9.15
C TRP A 308 -7.45 4.23 -10.37
N PHE A 309 -7.52 2.95 -10.78
CA PHE A 309 -8.27 2.56 -11.97
C PHE A 309 -9.01 1.22 -11.84
N LEU A 310 -8.58 0.36 -10.89
CA LEU A 310 -9.03 -1.02 -10.79
C LEU A 310 -9.36 -1.37 -9.34
N ILE A 311 -10.44 -2.11 -9.15
CA ILE A 311 -10.82 -2.76 -7.89
C ILE A 311 -10.95 -4.27 -8.16
N ILE A 312 -10.38 -5.11 -7.28
CA ILE A 312 -10.61 -6.54 -7.27
C ILE A 312 -11.61 -6.84 -6.16
N GLU A 313 -12.85 -7.13 -6.53
CA GLU A 313 -13.87 -7.60 -5.60
C GLU A 313 -13.50 -8.98 -5.07
N ASN A 314 -13.45 -9.11 -3.77
CA ASN A 314 -13.13 -10.36 -3.11
C ASN A 314 -14.42 -11.12 -2.73
N ARG A 315 -14.67 -12.27 -3.35
CA ARG A 315 -15.81 -13.18 -3.10
C ARG A 315 -15.38 -14.52 -2.49
N LEU A 316 -14.20 -14.60 -1.89
CA LEU A 316 -13.61 -15.86 -1.38
C LEU A 316 -14.47 -16.61 -0.33
N ASP A 317 -15.39 -15.94 0.33
CA ASP A 317 -16.21 -16.47 1.42
C ASP A 317 -17.72 -16.51 1.12
N ARG A 318 -18.09 -16.43 -0.16
CA ARG A 318 -19.46 -16.58 -0.63
C ARG A 318 -19.86 -18.02 -0.78
#